data_83365e44b52d2ec72768d3e60044a08f
#
_entry.id   83365e44b52d2ec72768d3e60044a08f
#
_cell.length_a   1.000
_cell.length_b   1.000
_cell.length_c   1.000
_cell.angle_alpha   90.00
_cell.angle_beta   90.00
_cell.angle_gamma   90.00
#
_symmetry.space_group_name_H-M   'P 1'
#
loop_
_entity.id
_entity.type
_entity.pdbx_description
1 polymer ?
#
loop_
_entity_poly.entity_id
_entity_poly.type
_entity_poly.pdbx_seq_one_letter_code
_entity_poly.pdbx_strand_id
1 'polypeptide(L)'
;MLYTAKCFWPGVTEDELRHAADRVGSDTGQHRTVFRGALYLPGDELVLCLFESSSRAGVKRASEQAGMPCERVIESVWIDPTSEGGH
;
A
#
# COMPACT_ATOMS: atom_id res chain seq x y z
N MET A 1 8.03 -8.62 6.46
CA MET A 1 6.82 -8.19 7.20
C MET A 1 5.89 -7.40 6.27
N LEU A 2 4.63 -7.71 6.33
CA LEU A 2 3.62 -7.01 5.54
C LEU A 2 3.14 -5.78 6.28
N TYR A 3 3.02 -4.69 5.58
CA TYR A 3 2.50 -3.44 6.14
C TYR A 3 1.40 -2.89 5.26
N THR A 4 0.43 -2.25 5.89
CA THR A 4 -0.61 -1.53 5.18
C THR A 4 -0.43 -0.04 5.43
N ALA A 5 -0.26 0.73 4.38
CA ALA A 5 -0.21 2.18 4.49
C ALA A 5 -1.62 2.69 4.23
N LYS A 6 -2.22 3.33 5.24
CA LYS A 6 -3.57 3.85 5.13
C LYS A 6 -3.51 5.31 4.70
N CYS A 7 -4.06 5.60 3.55
CA CYS A 7 -3.99 6.93 2.97
C CYS A 7 -5.39 7.48 2.79
N PHE A 8 -5.69 8.59 3.47
CA PHE A 8 -6.92 9.32 3.23
C PHE A 8 -6.62 10.31 2.10
N TRP A 9 -7.30 10.16 0.99
CA TRP A 9 -6.94 10.89 -0.22
C TRP A 9 -8.20 11.44 -0.89
N PRO A 10 -8.76 12.54 -0.36
CA PRO A 10 -9.97 13.11 -0.91
C PRO A 10 -9.77 13.57 -2.34
N GLY A 11 -10.73 13.26 -3.18
CA GLY A 11 -10.70 13.71 -4.56
C GLY A 11 -9.77 12.97 -5.48
N VAL A 12 -9.09 11.92 -5.00
CA VAL A 12 -8.20 11.17 -5.89
C VAL A 12 -9.02 10.44 -6.93
N THR A 13 -8.53 10.42 -8.16
CA THR A 13 -9.14 9.65 -9.22
C THR A 13 -8.42 8.33 -9.37
N GLU A 14 -9.08 7.38 -9.99
CA GLU A 14 -8.47 6.08 -10.24
C GLU A 14 -7.20 6.23 -11.07
N ASP A 15 -7.21 7.12 -12.06
CA ASP A 15 -6.04 7.36 -12.89
C ASP A 15 -4.88 7.93 -12.10
N GLU A 16 -5.14 8.89 -11.22
CA GLU A 16 -4.09 9.44 -10.37
C GLU A 16 -3.51 8.38 -9.46
N LEU A 17 -4.37 7.52 -8.95
CA LEU A 17 -3.92 6.44 -8.08
C LEU A 17 -3.07 5.43 -8.84
N ARG A 18 -3.43 5.11 -10.07
CA ARG A 18 -2.62 4.21 -10.90
C ARG A 18 -1.24 4.79 -11.16
N HIS A 19 -1.16 6.10 -11.41
CA HIS A 19 0.13 6.75 -11.62
C HIS A 19 0.98 6.72 -10.34
N ALA A 20 0.36 6.94 -9.18
CA ALA A 20 1.07 6.87 -7.92
C ALA A 20 1.58 5.45 -7.66
N ALA A 21 0.75 4.45 -7.97
CA ALA A 21 1.14 3.06 -7.81
C ALA A 21 2.32 2.69 -8.70
N ASP A 22 2.32 3.21 -9.93
CA ASP A 22 3.44 2.98 -10.84
C ASP A 22 4.73 3.60 -10.30
N ARG A 23 4.64 4.81 -9.74
CA ARG A 23 5.82 5.46 -9.16
C ARG A 23 6.38 4.67 -7.99
N VAL A 24 5.51 4.24 -7.08
CA VAL A 24 5.98 3.51 -5.91
C VAL A 24 6.51 2.15 -6.31
N GLY A 25 5.91 1.53 -7.31
CA GLY A 25 6.38 0.24 -7.82
C GLY A 25 7.78 0.33 -8.42
N SER A 26 8.08 1.45 -9.06
CA SER A 26 9.40 1.65 -9.67
C SER A 26 10.50 1.86 -8.64
N ASP A 27 10.14 2.44 -7.49
CA ASP A 27 11.14 2.87 -6.51
C ASP A 27 11.35 1.91 -5.36
N THR A 28 10.58 0.85 -5.28
CA THR A 28 10.54 0.03 -4.07
C THR A 28 11.83 -0.69 -3.72
N GLY A 29 12.71 -0.91 -4.66
CA GLY A 29 13.95 -1.61 -4.37
C GLY A 29 14.88 -0.89 -3.40
N GLN A 30 14.72 0.42 -3.25
CA GLN A 30 15.70 1.24 -2.54
C GLN A 30 15.71 1.03 -1.03
N HIS A 31 14.60 0.64 -0.43
CA HIS A 31 14.50 0.52 1.02
C HIS A 31 14.11 -0.87 1.45
N ARG A 32 14.44 -1.86 0.62
CA ARG A 32 14.01 -3.24 0.85
C ARG A 32 12.51 -3.30 1.05
N THR A 33 11.81 -2.53 0.26
CA THR A 33 10.37 -2.40 0.34
C THR A 33 9.79 -2.75 -1.01
N VAL A 34 8.83 -3.66 -1.02
CA VAL A 34 8.18 -4.10 -2.26
C VAL A 34 6.71 -3.73 -2.17
N PHE A 35 6.23 -3.00 -3.17
CA PHE A 35 4.82 -2.64 -3.25
C PHE A 35 4.04 -3.84 -3.77
N ARG A 36 3.00 -4.23 -3.04
CA ARG A 36 2.21 -5.40 -3.40
C ARG A 36 0.88 -5.07 -4.05
N GLY A 37 0.47 -3.84 -3.98
CA GLY A 37 -0.79 -3.42 -4.59
C GLY A 37 -1.55 -2.49 -3.69
N ALA A 38 -2.67 -2.01 -4.16
CA ALA A 38 -3.50 -1.07 -3.42
C ALA A 38 -4.97 -1.44 -3.55
N LEU A 39 -5.71 -1.15 -2.50
CA LEU A 39 -7.15 -1.30 -2.51
C LEU A 39 -7.74 0.09 -2.38
N TYR A 40 -8.54 0.48 -3.37
CA TYR A 40 -9.15 1.81 -3.40
C TYR A 40 -10.60 1.72 -2.94
N LEU A 41 -10.95 2.53 -1.96
CA LEU A 41 -12.30 2.59 -1.42
C LEU A 41 -12.87 3.97 -1.71
N PRO A 42 -13.44 4.17 -2.88
CA PRO A 42 -13.87 5.51 -3.29
C PRO A 42 -14.95 6.12 -2.39
N GLY A 43 -15.82 5.30 -1.85
CA GLY A 43 -16.86 5.81 -0.97
C GLY A 43 -16.33 6.45 0.30
N ASP A 44 -15.17 5.98 0.77
CA ASP A 44 -14.53 6.52 1.98
C ASP A 44 -13.32 7.38 1.66
N GLU A 45 -13.01 7.56 0.40
CA GLU A 45 -11.82 8.30 -0.04
C GLU A 45 -10.55 7.76 0.57
N LEU A 46 -10.50 6.44 0.74
CA LEU A 46 -9.36 5.75 1.35
C LEU A 46 -8.64 4.89 0.33
N VAL A 47 -7.33 4.81 0.50
CA VAL A 47 -6.50 3.87 -0.25
C VAL A 47 -5.69 3.08 0.76
N LEU A 48 -5.71 1.76 0.64
CA LEU A 48 -4.90 0.89 1.47
C LEU A 48 -3.81 0.31 0.59
N CYS A 49 -2.57 0.72 0.84
CA CYS A 49 -1.43 0.26 0.05
C CYS A 49 -0.70 -0.82 0.81
N LEU A 50 -0.43 -1.94 0.15
CA LEU A 50 0.22 -3.08 0.78
C LEU A 50 1.67 -3.14 0.38
N PHE A 51 2.54 -3.26 1.36
CA PHE A 51 3.99 -3.33 1.16
C PHE A 51 4.58 -4.48 1.95
N GLU A 52 5.57 -5.11 1.35
CA GLU A 52 6.43 -6.05 2.05
C GLU A 52 7.71 -5.28 2.37
N SER A 53 8.11 -5.22 3.62
CA SER A 53 9.27 -4.40 3.98
C SER A 53 9.96 -4.92 5.23
N SER A 54 11.21 -4.55 5.41
CA SER A 54 11.94 -4.87 6.63
C SER A 54 11.62 -3.88 7.75
N SER A 55 10.99 -2.74 7.44
CA SER A 55 10.70 -1.74 8.46
C SER A 55 9.50 -0.88 8.08
N ARG A 56 8.83 -0.39 9.12
CA ARG A 56 7.75 0.58 8.94
C ARG A 56 8.27 1.87 8.32
N ALA A 57 9.45 2.30 8.72
CA ALA A 57 10.05 3.51 8.20
C ALA A 57 10.30 3.43 6.69
N GLY A 58 10.68 2.25 6.21
CA GLY A 58 10.87 2.04 4.78
C GLY A 58 9.58 2.23 4.00
N VAL A 59 8.47 1.72 4.54
CA VAL A 59 7.17 1.88 3.90
C VAL A 59 6.75 3.35 3.88
N LYS A 60 6.94 4.03 5.01
CA LYS A 60 6.59 5.44 5.09
C LYS A 60 7.38 6.26 4.08
N ARG A 61 8.67 5.99 3.98
CA ARG A 61 9.53 6.71 3.03
C ARG A 61 9.13 6.44 1.59
N ALA A 62 8.84 5.18 1.27
CA ALA A 62 8.43 4.82 -0.09
C ALA A 62 7.12 5.52 -0.48
N SER A 63 6.15 5.56 0.43
CA SER A 63 4.89 6.23 0.13
C SER A 63 5.06 7.74 0.01
N GLU A 64 5.90 8.34 0.83
CA GLU A 64 6.18 9.78 0.74
C GLU A 64 6.85 10.13 -0.58
N GLN A 65 7.79 9.32 -1.01
CA GLN A 65 8.48 9.57 -2.28
C GLN A 65 7.53 9.45 -3.47
N ALA A 66 6.51 8.63 -3.35
CA ALA A 66 5.50 8.50 -4.40
C ALA A 66 4.41 9.57 -4.32
N GLY A 67 4.47 10.44 -3.31
CA GLY A 67 3.47 11.50 -3.16
C GLY A 67 2.15 11.02 -2.59
N MET A 68 2.14 9.90 -1.90
CA MET A 68 0.92 9.36 -1.31
C MET A 68 0.68 9.96 0.07
N PRO A 69 -0.52 10.45 0.35
CA PRO A 69 -0.80 11.08 1.65
C PRO A 69 -1.14 10.05 2.72
N CYS A 70 -0.17 9.26 3.13
CA CYS A 70 -0.40 8.19 4.09
C CYS A 70 -0.39 8.73 5.51
N GLU A 71 -1.42 8.41 6.27
CA GLU A 71 -1.53 8.81 7.68
C GLU A 71 -0.92 7.80 8.61
N ARG A 72 -0.99 6.54 8.28
CA ARG A 72 -0.54 5.47 9.16
C ARG A 72 0.05 4.33 8.37
N VAL A 73 1.04 3.69 8.98
CA VAL A 73 1.59 2.44 8.46
C VAL A 73 1.37 1.40 9.54
N ILE A 74 0.67 0.34 9.21
CA ILE A 74 0.18 -0.64 10.17
C ILE A 74 0.75 -2.01 9.83
N GLU A 75 1.34 -2.68 10.81
CA GLU A 75 1.76 -4.07 10.63
C GLU A 75 0.54 -4.92 10.31
N SER A 76 0.68 -5.78 9.35
CA SER A 76 -0.46 -6.53 8.82
C SER A 76 -0.09 -7.99 8.64
N VAL A 77 -1.10 -8.82 8.69
CA VAL A 77 -0.96 -10.24 8.43
C VAL A 77 -2.00 -10.61 7.39
N TRP A 78 -1.54 -11.24 6.32
CA TRP A 78 -2.46 -11.73 5.30
C TRP A 78 -2.94 -13.10 5.74
N ILE A 79 -4.25 -13.27 5.80
CA ILE A 79 -4.85 -14.55 6.14
C ILE A 79 -5.49 -15.13 4.89
N ASP A 80 -4.94 -16.18 4.39
CA ASP A 80 -5.52 -16.83 3.23
C ASP A 80 -6.72 -17.67 3.63
N PRO A 81 -7.76 -17.69 2.82
CA PRO A 81 -8.82 -18.67 3.05
C PRO A 81 -8.24 -20.05 2.81
N THR A 82 -8.58 -20.99 3.67
CA THR A 82 -8.06 -22.31 3.48
C THR A 82 -8.86 -23.03 2.45
N SER A 83 -8.17 -23.53 1.48
CA SER A 83 -8.88 -24.16 0.43
C SER A 83 -9.30 -25.54 0.77
N GLU A 84 -8.73 -26.14 1.79
CA GLU A 84 -9.19 -27.40 2.14
C GLU A 84 -10.38 -27.28 2.79
N GLY A 85 -10.62 -26.25 3.24
CA GLY A 85 -11.85 -26.13 3.67
C GLY A 85 -12.62 -26.34 2.50
N GLY A 86 -12.57 -26.14 1.83
CA GLY A 86 -13.25 -26.24 0.91
C GLY A 86 -13.10 -27.31 0.19
N HIS A 87 -12.66 -27.64 0.18
CA HIS A 87 -12.51 -28.45 -0.75
C HIS A 87 -12.53 -29.24 -0.79
#